data_7a510fcb2602470bd748045288aad2f3
#
_entry.id   7a510fcb2602470bd748045288aad2f3
#
_cell.length_a   1.000
_cell.length_b   1.000
_cell.length_c   1.000
_cell.angle_alpha   90.00
_cell.angle_beta   90.00
_cell.angle_gamma   90.00
#
_symmetry.space_group_name_H-M   'P 1'
#
loop_
_entity.id
_entity.type
_entity.pdbx_description
1 polymer ?
#
loop_
_entity_poly.entity_id
_entity_poly.type
_entity_poly.pdbx_seq_one_letter_code
_entity_poly.pdbx_strand_id
1 'polypeptide(L)'
;MSVDVTNETQWVIDPKVFSDLGIWVLDQMRVSTQSDLTIMFVDPDPIAELHMRWMNLEGPTDVMSFPMDELRPGDGKTVMEGVLGDIVICPWVAAQQAAAAGHSTMQEMLLLTIHGILHLCGINDKGPGEREIMEAAENKALAMR
;
A
#
# COMPACT_ATOMS: atom_id res chain seq x y z
N MET A 1 -9.60 9.88 9.60
CA MET A 1 -8.82 8.94 8.78
C MET A 1 -9.16 7.53 9.18
N SER A 2 -9.52 6.70 8.23
CA SER A 2 -9.67 5.28 8.49
C SER A 2 -8.83 4.47 7.52
N VAL A 3 -8.20 3.42 8.02
CA VAL A 3 -7.48 2.45 7.21
C VAL A 3 -8.09 1.09 7.53
N ASP A 4 -8.92 0.60 6.60
CA ASP A 4 -9.60 -0.67 6.74
C ASP A 4 -8.78 -1.76 6.08
N VAL A 5 -8.60 -2.87 6.78
CA VAL A 5 -7.81 -4.00 6.29
C VAL A 5 -8.72 -5.23 6.20
N THR A 6 -8.78 -5.84 5.02
CA THR A 6 -9.51 -7.09 4.81
C THR A 6 -8.56 -8.16 4.31
N ASN A 7 -8.77 -9.39 4.74
CA ASN A 7 -7.96 -10.53 4.32
C ASN A 7 -8.88 -11.63 3.79
N GLU A 8 -8.81 -11.84 2.48
CA GLU A 8 -9.59 -12.88 1.79
C GLU A 8 -8.71 -14.09 1.42
N THR A 9 -7.63 -14.30 2.18
CA THR A 9 -6.68 -15.39 1.95
C THR A 9 -6.61 -16.31 3.16
N GLN A 10 -5.86 -17.41 3.02
CA GLN A 10 -5.55 -18.31 4.13
C GLN A 10 -4.31 -17.85 4.92
N TRP A 11 -3.65 -16.78 4.49
CA TRP A 11 -2.50 -16.24 5.22
C TRP A 11 -2.94 -15.61 6.53
N VAL A 12 -2.12 -15.78 7.57
CA VAL A 12 -2.34 -15.13 8.85
C VAL A 12 -1.77 -13.71 8.74
N ILE A 13 -2.66 -12.71 8.81
CA ILE A 13 -2.29 -11.31 8.66
C ILE A 13 -2.89 -10.54 9.83
N ASP A 14 -2.05 -9.80 10.56
CA ASP A 14 -2.51 -8.93 11.62
C ASP A 14 -2.96 -7.60 11.02
N PRO A 15 -4.27 -7.32 10.98
CA PRO A 15 -4.78 -6.11 10.36
C PRO A 15 -4.28 -4.84 11.06
N LYS A 16 -4.01 -4.90 12.36
CA LYS A 16 -3.57 -3.74 13.11
C LYS A 16 -2.21 -3.24 12.66
N VAL A 17 -1.29 -4.14 12.31
CA VAL A 17 0.05 -3.77 11.83
C VAL A 17 -0.07 -2.95 10.55
N PHE A 18 -0.89 -3.39 9.61
CA PHE A 18 -1.08 -2.70 8.34
C PHE A 18 -1.87 -1.41 8.50
N SER A 19 -2.88 -1.41 9.36
CA SER A 19 -3.64 -0.20 9.66
C SER A 19 -2.75 0.87 10.29
N ASP A 20 -1.94 0.50 11.27
CA ASP A 20 -1.01 1.43 11.93
C ASP A 20 0.03 1.98 10.95
N LEU A 21 0.57 1.12 10.09
CA LEU A 21 1.52 1.54 9.07
C LEU A 21 0.88 2.52 8.09
N GLY A 22 -0.34 2.21 7.64
CA GLY A 22 -1.08 3.08 6.73
C GLY A 22 -1.31 4.46 7.31
N ILE A 23 -1.75 4.52 8.56
CA ILE A 23 -1.97 5.78 9.27
C ILE A 23 -0.66 6.56 9.38
N TRP A 24 0.45 5.88 9.73
CA TRP A 24 1.75 6.52 9.86
C TRP A 24 2.21 7.14 8.52
N VAL A 25 2.08 6.38 7.42
CA VAL A 25 2.49 6.88 6.10
C VAL A 25 1.65 8.08 5.68
N LEU A 26 0.33 8.01 5.86
CA LEU A 26 -0.55 9.11 5.51
C LEU A 26 -0.27 10.36 6.35
N ASP A 27 0.08 10.19 7.62
CA ASP A 27 0.48 11.28 8.48
C ASP A 27 1.78 11.92 7.99
N GLN A 28 2.78 11.12 7.61
CA GLN A 28 4.03 11.62 7.05
C GLN A 28 3.81 12.40 5.74
N MET A 29 2.83 11.98 4.95
CA MET A 29 2.47 12.63 3.70
C MET A 29 1.55 13.84 3.91
N ARG A 30 1.14 14.10 5.15
CA ARG A 30 0.21 15.18 5.51
C ARG A 30 -1.10 15.11 4.75
N VAL A 31 -1.57 13.89 4.51
CA VAL A 31 -2.90 13.65 3.97
C VAL A 31 -3.91 13.80 5.10
N SER A 32 -5.08 14.34 4.78
CA SER A 32 -6.11 14.66 5.75
C SER A 32 -6.49 13.48 6.65
N THR A 33 -6.75 13.79 7.92
CA THR A 33 -7.25 12.80 8.89
C THR A 33 -8.67 12.31 8.56
N GLN A 34 -9.31 12.86 7.54
CA GLN A 34 -10.65 12.43 7.11
C GLN A 34 -10.61 11.62 5.81
N SER A 35 -9.43 11.21 5.38
CA SER A 35 -9.28 10.35 4.22
C SER A 35 -9.43 8.89 4.61
N ASP A 36 -10.00 8.09 3.72
CA ASP A 36 -10.21 6.66 3.92
C ASP A 36 -9.36 5.85 2.94
N LEU A 37 -8.79 4.76 3.43
CA LEU A 37 -7.96 3.85 2.66
C LEU A 37 -8.40 2.41 2.97
N THR A 38 -8.49 1.57 1.94
CA THR A 38 -8.72 0.14 2.11
C THR A 38 -7.50 -0.64 1.65
N ILE A 39 -7.03 -1.57 2.46
CA ILE A 39 -5.97 -2.52 2.12
C ILE A 39 -6.60 -3.91 2.11
N MET A 40 -6.52 -4.58 0.97
CA MET A 40 -7.16 -5.89 0.77
C MET A 40 -6.11 -6.92 0.37
N PHE A 41 -6.10 -8.04 1.06
CA PHE A 41 -5.23 -9.17 0.72
C PHE A 41 -6.05 -10.23 0.00
N VAL A 42 -5.57 -10.66 -1.16
CA VAL A 42 -6.31 -11.59 -2.04
C VAL A 42 -5.38 -12.69 -2.57
N ASP A 43 -6.00 -13.77 -3.01
CA ASP A 43 -5.30 -14.89 -3.66
C ASP A 43 -4.89 -14.55 -5.09
N PRO A 44 -4.02 -15.39 -5.73
CA PRO A 44 -3.52 -15.09 -7.07
C PRO A 44 -4.59 -14.92 -8.14
N ASP A 45 -5.64 -15.74 -8.13
CA ASP A 45 -6.66 -15.69 -9.19
C ASP A 45 -7.44 -14.36 -9.17
N PRO A 46 -7.96 -13.87 -8.04
CA PRO A 46 -8.60 -12.56 -8.01
C PRO A 46 -7.73 -11.41 -8.47
N ILE A 47 -6.46 -11.36 -8.05
CA ILE A 47 -5.59 -10.26 -8.47
C ILE A 47 -5.18 -10.39 -9.93
N ALA A 48 -5.05 -11.61 -10.45
CA ALA A 48 -4.79 -11.85 -11.87
C ALA A 48 -5.94 -11.33 -12.73
N GLU A 49 -7.19 -11.53 -12.28
CA GLU A 49 -8.36 -11.00 -12.97
C GLU A 49 -8.37 -9.47 -12.99
N LEU A 50 -8.07 -8.83 -11.87
CA LEU A 50 -7.94 -7.38 -11.80
C LEU A 50 -6.81 -6.86 -12.69
N HIS A 51 -5.69 -7.57 -12.71
CA HIS A 51 -4.51 -7.19 -13.49
C HIS A 51 -4.83 -7.22 -15.00
N MET A 52 -5.57 -8.25 -15.45
CA MET A 52 -6.01 -8.34 -16.83
C MET A 52 -7.04 -7.25 -17.17
N ARG A 53 -8.03 -7.06 -16.29
CA ARG A 53 -9.13 -6.12 -16.56
C ARG A 53 -8.66 -4.67 -16.61
N TRP A 54 -7.79 -4.25 -15.69
CA TRP A 54 -7.42 -2.84 -15.56
C TRP A 54 -6.12 -2.46 -16.25
N MET A 55 -5.20 -3.41 -16.44
CA MET A 55 -3.89 -3.15 -17.04
C MET A 55 -3.61 -3.95 -18.30
N ASN A 56 -4.51 -4.87 -18.66
CA ASN A 56 -4.36 -5.76 -19.81
C ASN A 56 -3.06 -6.57 -19.77
N LEU A 57 -2.69 -7.00 -18.56
CA LEU A 57 -1.49 -7.81 -18.33
C LEU A 57 -1.92 -9.17 -17.75
N GLU A 58 -1.25 -10.23 -18.21
CA GLU A 58 -1.55 -11.58 -17.78
C GLU A 58 -0.86 -11.95 -16.47
N GLY A 59 -1.54 -12.80 -15.69
CA GLY A 59 -1.00 -13.36 -14.48
C GLY A 59 -1.18 -12.49 -13.24
N PRO A 60 -0.92 -13.07 -12.06
CA PRO A 60 -1.00 -12.32 -10.82
C PRO A 60 0.16 -11.33 -10.69
N THR A 61 -0.09 -10.26 -9.94
CA THR A 61 0.93 -9.29 -9.59
C THR A 61 1.00 -9.20 -8.06
N ASP A 62 1.97 -8.44 -7.55
CA ASP A 62 2.19 -8.29 -6.12
C ASP A 62 1.20 -7.30 -5.48
N VAL A 63 1.03 -6.15 -6.09
CA VAL A 63 0.19 -5.08 -5.56
C VAL A 63 -0.46 -4.30 -6.69
N MET A 64 -1.69 -3.86 -6.47
CA MET A 64 -2.40 -2.93 -7.35
C MET A 64 -3.00 -1.81 -6.52
N SER A 65 -2.96 -0.59 -7.06
CA SER A 65 -3.51 0.59 -6.41
C SER A 65 -4.60 1.19 -7.28
N PHE A 66 -5.75 1.48 -6.67
CA PHE A 66 -6.91 2.03 -7.35
C PHE A 66 -7.29 3.35 -6.71
N PRO A 67 -6.78 4.49 -7.24
CA PRO A 67 -7.13 5.80 -6.69
C PRO A 67 -8.60 6.12 -6.94
N MET A 68 -9.26 6.68 -5.94
CA MET A 68 -10.66 7.11 -6.03
C MET A 68 -10.74 8.62 -6.16
N ASP A 69 -10.24 9.35 -5.17
CA ASP A 69 -10.18 10.81 -5.19
C ASP A 69 -8.74 11.26 -5.34
N GLU A 70 -8.54 12.42 -5.96
CA GLU A 70 -7.20 12.97 -6.12
C GLU A 70 -6.73 13.67 -4.85
N LEU A 71 -6.38 12.90 -3.84
CA LEU A 71 -5.82 13.42 -2.61
C LEU A 71 -4.30 13.47 -2.75
N ARG A 72 -3.72 14.63 -2.51
CA ARG A 72 -2.29 14.86 -2.65
C ARG A 72 -1.65 15.13 -1.28
N PRO A 73 -0.32 14.95 -1.17
CA PRO A 73 0.40 15.39 0.03
C PRO A 73 0.13 16.86 0.29
N GLY A 74 -0.19 17.19 1.53
CA GLY A 74 -0.58 18.54 1.92
C GLY A 74 0.41 19.17 2.88
N ASP A 75 0.03 20.35 3.37
CA ASP A 75 0.79 21.09 4.36
C ASP A 75 0.37 20.76 5.81
N GLY A 76 -0.61 19.88 5.96
CA GLY A 76 -1.17 19.52 7.26
C GLY A 76 -2.18 20.52 7.80
N LYS A 77 -2.45 21.60 7.08
CA LYS A 77 -3.37 22.67 7.52
C LYS A 77 -4.71 22.61 6.83
N THR A 78 -4.72 22.14 5.58
CA THR A 78 -5.94 22.03 4.80
C THR A 78 -6.51 20.64 4.99
N VAL A 79 -7.77 20.56 5.43
CA VAL A 79 -8.47 19.29 5.56
C VAL A 79 -9.04 18.91 4.20
N MET A 80 -8.58 17.76 3.68
CA MET A 80 -9.12 17.18 2.46
C MET A 80 -9.92 15.95 2.86
N GLU A 81 -11.20 15.92 2.50
CA GLU A 81 -12.07 14.79 2.76
C GLU A 81 -12.18 13.94 1.51
N GLY A 82 -12.29 12.62 1.70
CA GLY A 82 -12.53 11.74 0.59
C GLY A 82 -12.00 10.34 0.80
N VAL A 83 -12.15 9.52 -0.24
CA VAL A 83 -11.65 8.16 -0.29
C VAL A 83 -10.35 8.19 -1.09
N LEU A 84 -9.23 7.89 -0.43
CA LEU A 84 -7.93 7.86 -1.10
C LEU A 84 -7.91 6.77 -2.16
N GLY A 85 -8.38 5.59 -1.81
CA GLY A 85 -8.48 4.48 -2.75
C GLY A 85 -8.31 3.14 -2.08
N ASP A 86 -8.09 2.14 -2.93
CA ASP A 86 -7.91 0.76 -2.53
C ASP A 86 -6.53 0.27 -2.93
N ILE A 87 -5.90 -0.51 -2.04
CA ILE A 87 -4.66 -1.23 -2.33
C ILE A 87 -4.98 -2.71 -2.22
N VAL A 88 -4.66 -3.46 -3.27
CA VAL A 88 -4.87 -4.91 -3.33
C VAL A 88 -3.51 -5.58 -3.37
N ILE A 89 -3.24 -6.47 -2.42
CA ILE A 89 -1.95 -7.16 -2.27
C ILE A 89 -2.17 -8.66 -2.35
N CYS A 90 -1.27 -9.35 -3.08
CA CYS A 90 -1.26 -10.80 -3.15
C CYS A 90 -0.12 -11.36 -2.30
N PRO A 91 -0.40 -11.94 -1.10
CA PRO A 91 0.65 -12.48 -0.24
C PRO A 91 1.47 -13.59 -0.91
N TRP A 92 0.83 -14.36 -1.78
CA TRP A 92 1.49 -15.45 -2.49
C TRP A 92 2.65 -14.95 -3.36
N VAL A 93 2.41 -13.87 -4.13
CA VAL A 93 3.44 -13.25 -4.95
C VAL A 93 4.46 -12.54 -4.07
N ALA A 94 3.99 -11.87 -3.00
CA ALA A 94 4.87 -11.21 -2.04
C ALA A 94 5.86 -12.19 -1.42
N ALA A 95 5.42 -13.42 -1.10
CA ALA A 95 6.28 -14.45 -0.54
C ALA A 95 7.41 -14.84 -1.49
N GLN A 96 7.11 -14.93 -2.78
CA GLN A 96 8.12 -15.26 -3.79
C GLN A 96 9.16 -14.14 -3.93
N GLN A 97 8.70 -12.90 -3.95
CA GLN A 97 9.59 -11.74 -4.02
C GLN A 97 10.43 -11.58 -2.77
N ALA A 98 9.86 -11.83 -1.61
CA ALA A 98 10.56 -11.78 -0.33
C ALA A 98 11.73 -12.79 -0.31
N ALA A 99 11.49 -14.01 -0.76
CA ALA A 99 12.51 -15.04 -0.83
C ALA A 99 13.67 -14.61 -1.73
N ALA A 100 13.35 -14.01 -2.88
CA ALA A 100 14.37 -13.53 -3.82
C ALA A 100 15.15 -12.34 -3.25
N ALA A 101 14.50 -11.49 -2.45
CA ALA A 101 15.11 -10.29 -1.87
C ALA A 101 15.81 -10.56 -0.54
N GLY A 102 15.65 -11.73 0.05
CA GLY A 102 16.32 -12.10 1.30
C GLY A 102 15.67 -11.53 2.55
N HIS A 103 14.36 -11.22 2.52
CA HIS A 103 13.64 -10.78 3.71
C HIS A 103 12.33 -11.56 3.89
N SER A 104 11.61 -11.28 4.98
CA SER A 104 10.39 -12.04 5.29
C SER A 104 9.22 -11.60 4.40
N THR A 105 8.24 -12.50 4.25
CA THR A 105 6.99 -12.18 3.54
C THR A 105 6.29 -10.99 4.19
N MET A 106 6.30 -10.92 5.53
CA MET A 106 5.71 -9.79 6.25
C MET A 106 6.38 -8.47 5.85
N GLN A 107 7.71 -8.45 5.79
CA GLN A 107 8.44 -7.25 5.39
C GLN A 107 8.11 -6.85 3.96
N GLU A 108 8.01 -7.83 3.05
CA GLU A 108 7.62 -7.54 1.66
C GLU A 108 6.22 -6.95 1.58
N MET A 109 5.26 -7.51 2.31
CA MET A 109 3.89 -7.00 2.33
C MET A 109 3.82 -5.58 2.90
N LEU A 110 4.63 -5.27 3.92
CA LEU A 110 4.71 -3.91 4.46
C LEU A 110 5.28 -2.93 3.43
N LEU A 111 6.32 -3.33 2.71
CA LEU A 111 6.89 -2.51 1.63
C LEU A 111 5.89 -2.26 0.51
N LEU A 112 5.14 -3.29 0.10
CA LEU A 112 4.12 -3.18 -0.93
C LEU A 112 2.99 -2.24 -0.48
N THR A 113 2.62 -2.29 0.78
CA THR A 113 1.62 -1.38 1.35
C THR A 113 2.08 0.08 1.23
N ILE A 114 3.33 0.35 1.59
CA ILE A 114 3.90 1.70 1.48
C ILE A 114 3.91 2.17 0.03
N HIS A 115 4.40 1.34 -0.88
CA HIS A 115 4.45 1.68 -2.31
C HIS A 115 3.06 1.98 -2.84
N GLY A 116 2.05 1.18 -2.46
CA GLY A 116 0.67 1.40 -2.87
C GLY A 116 0.12 2.73 -2.37
N ILE A 117 0.35 3.07 -1.10
CA ILE A 117 -0.11 4.33 -0.53
C ILE A 117 0.55 5.52 -1.25
N LEU A 118 1.86 5.46 -1.46
CA LEU A 118 2.58 6.54 -2.13
C LEU A 118 2.09 6.74 -3.55
N HIS A 119 1.82 5.64 -4.27
CA HIS A 119 1.23 5.72 -5.61
C HIS A 119 -0.15 6.37 -5.59
N LEU A 120 -0.98 6.04 -4.62
CA LEU A 120 -2.29 6.68 -4.47
C LEU A 120 -2.17 8.18 -4.23
N CYS A 121 -1.11 8.61 -3.56
CA CYS A 121 -0.81 10.02 -3.33
C CYS A 121 -0.11 10.69 -4.51
N GLY A 122 0.12 9.98 -5.60
CA GLY A 122 0.78 10.50 -6.79
C GLY A 122 2.29 10.61 -6.67
N ILE A 123 2.90 9.90 -5.73
CA ILE A 123 4.35 9.92 -5.50
C ILE A 123 5.00 8.71 -6.18
N ASN A 124 6.15 8.95 -6.79
CA ASN A 124 7.00 7.89 -7.32
C ASN A 124 8.45 8.19 -6.89
N ASP A 125 9.36 7.26 -7.18
CA ASP A 125 10.76 7.38 -6.74
C ASP A 125 11.63 8.24 -7.68
N LYS A 126 11.02 8.91 -8.65
CA LYS A 126 11.73 9.67 -9.68
C LYS A 126 11.76 11.16 -9.43
N GLY A 127 10.87 11.67 -8.58
CA GLY A 127 10.78 13.09 -8.28
C GLY A 127 11.78 13.55 -7.21
N PRO A 128 12.12 14.84 -7.17
CA PRO A 128 12.97 15.41 -6.12
C PRO A 128 12.31 15.24 -4.75
N GLY A 129 13.03 14.68 -3.80
CA GLY A 129 12.55 14.45 -2.43
C GLY A 129 11.66 13.24 -2.26
N GLU A 130 11.11 12.67 -3.32
CA GLU A 130 10.23 11.51 -3.24
C GLU A 130 10.99 10.26 -2.82
N ARG A 131 12.24 10.12 -3.25
CA ARG A 131 13.07 8.98 -2.89
C ARG A 131 13.36 8.94 -1.38
N GLU A 132 13.62 10.09 -0.77
CA GLU A 132 13.84 10.16 0.67
C GLU A 132 12.58 9.77 1.45
N ILE A 133 11.41 10.16 0.96
CA ILE A 133 10.13 9.79 1.57
C ILE A 133 9.96 8.27 1.51
N MET A 134 10.22 7.67 0.36
CA MET A 134 10.12 6.22 0.21
C MET A 134 11.10 5.48 1.10
N GLU A 135 12.35 5.93 1.18
CA GLU A 135 13.37 5.33 2.03
C GLU A 135 12.99 5.40 3.52
N ALA A 136 12.49 6.54 3.97
CA ALA A 136 12.05 6.69 5.36
C ALA A 136 10.88 5.74 5.68
N ALA A 137 9.91 5.62 4.76
CA ALA A 137 8.78 4.73 4.93
C ALA A 137 9.21 3.25 4.91
N GLU A 138 10.11 2.89 4.02
CA GLU A 138 10.66 1.53 3.94
C GLU A 138 11.41 1.15 5.22
N ASN A 139 12.22 2.06 5.75
CA ASN A 139 12.93 1.85 7.01
C ASN A 139 11.95 1.66 8.18
N LYS A 140 10.85 2.42 8.18
CA LYS A 140 9.80 2.25 9.18
C LYS A 140 9.16 0.87 9.08
N ALA A 141 8.86 0.41 7.85
CA ALA A 141 8.27 -0.90 7.63
C ALA A 141 9.21 -2.02 8.10
N LEU A 142 10.51 -1.91 7.81
CA LEU A 142 11.49 -2.90 8.22
C LEU A 142 11.66 -2.97 9.73
N ALA A 143 11.37 -1.89 10.44
CA ALA A 143 11.41 -1.84 11.90
C ALA A 143 10.14 -2.41 12.55
N MET A 144 9.05 -2.55 11.80
CA MET A 144 7.78 -3.11 12.27
C MET A 144 7.80 -4.62 12.10
N ARG A 145 7.61 -5.36 13.16
CA ARG A 145 7.58 -6.83 13.11
C ARG A 145 6.56 -7.40 14.08
#